data_df30ede95786cb8e1337accd802eac1a
#
_entry.id   df30ede95786cb8e1337accd802eac1a
#
_cell.length_a   1.000
_cell.length_b   1.000
_cell.length_c   1.000
_cell.angle_alpha   90.00
_cell.angle_beta   90.00
_cell.angle_gamma   90.00
#
_symmetry.space_group_name_H-M   'P 1'
#
loop_
_entity.id
_entity.type
_entity.pdbx_description
1 polymer ?
#
loop_
_entity_poly.entity_id
_entity_poly.type
_entity_poly.pdbx_seq_one_letter_code
_entity_poly.pdbx_strand_id
1 'polypeptide(L)'
;MTADSLRGRTALVTGGSRGIGAAISRALAERGAALAINYRERVEDAGNLAALLRDKGAHVMAIAADVSQRDAVDNMVEAIKSELGPIDILVNNAGIAITRRIDDLSEADFDRTISVNLKSVFLCTQAVLPMMRTKKWGRIVNISSGAARGAGSIGPHYNASKAGIEGLTRGYAARLVKEGITLNAVAPSLIETDMMKGQQTLVDRIPLGRFGTADEVAKAVMMLVDNPYMTGQTIAMSGGMSFN
;
A
#
# COMPACT_ATOMS: atom_id res chain seq x y z
N MET A 1 -13.01 16.30 -9.03
CA MET A 1 -12.28 15.30 -9.84
C MET A 1 -13.33 14.40 -10.49
N THR A 2 -13.23 14.15 -11.79
CA THR A 2 -14.23 13.37 -12.55
C THR A 2 -14.09 11.87 -12.25
N ALA A 3 -15.23 11.15 -12.25
CA ALA A 3 -15.29 9.72 -11.93
C ALA A 3 -14.34 8.83 -12.78
N ASP A 4 -14.05 9.21 -14.01
CA ASP A 4 -13.26 8.42 -14.97
C ASP A 4 -11.81 8.91 -15.18
N SER A 5 -11.23 9.60 -14.22
CA SER A 5 -9.89 10.24 -14.40
C SER A 5 -8.72 9.25 -14.54
N LEU A 6 -8.91 7.97 -14.18
CA LEU A 6 -7.91 6.90 -14.32
C LEU A 6 -8.28 5.87 -15.40
N ARG A 7 -9.27 6.17 -16.26
CA ARG A 7 -9.62 5.32 -17.40
C ARG A 7 -8.39 5.09 -18.30
N GLY A 8 -8.15 3.84 -18.69
CA GLY A 8 -6.98 3.43 -19.47
C GLY A 8 -5.68 3.28 -18.64
N ARG A 9 -5.76 3.39 -17.31
CA ARG A 9 -4.66 3.07 -16.38
C ARG A 9 -4.89 1.73 -15.71
N THR A 10 -3.80 1.00 -15.49
CA THR A 10 -3.80 -0.26 -14.73
C THR A 10 -3.17 -0.03 -13.35
N ALA A 11 -3.88 -0.44 -12.31
CA ALA A 11 -3.42 -0.33 -10.92
C ALA A 11 -3.23 -1.71 -10.28
N LEU A 12 -2.15 -1.85 -9.52
CA LEU A 12 -1.90 -2.99 -8.64
C LEU A 12 -1.92 -2.53 -7.17
N VAL A 13 -2.76 -3.17 -6.34
CA VAL A 13 -2.77 -2.97 -4.88
C VAL A 13 -2.33 -4.26 -4.21
N THR A 14 -1.15 -4.26 -3.58
CA THR A 14 -0.69 -5.43 -2.81
C THR A 14 -1.41 -5.50 -1.48
N GLY A 15 -1.84 -6.71 -1.07
CA GLY A 15 -2.71 -6.86 0.11
C GLY A 15 -4.02 -6.09 -0.03
N GLY A 16 -4.58 -6.02 -1.24
CA GLY A 16 -5.71 -5.18 -1.64
C GLY A 16 -7.09 -5.70 -1.22
N SER A 17 -7.19 -6.86 -0.57
CA SER A 17 -8.47 -7.54 -0.34
C SER A 17 -9.25 -7.07 0.89
N ARG A 18 -8.62 -6.45 1.88
CA ARG A 18 -9.26 -6.00 3.13
C ARG A 18 -8.68 -4.70 3.68
N GLY A 19 -9.34 -4.13 4.68
CA GLY A 19 -8.87 -2.94 5.42
C GLY A 19 -8.51 -1.77 4.49
N ILE A 20 -7.35 -1.18 4.72
CA ILE A 20 -6.83 -0.05 3.94
C ILE A 20 -6.70 -0.44 2.46
N GLY A 21 -6.16 -1.62 2.16
CA GLY A 21 -5.99 -2.10 0.79
C GLY A 21 -7.31 -2.18 0.03
N ALA A 22 -8.38 -2.68 0.66
CA ALA A 22 -9.71 -2.75 0.02
C ALA A 22 -10.32 -1.37 -0.22
N ALA A 23 -10.13 -0.41 0.68
CA ALA A 23 -10.59 0.97 0.48
C ALA A 23 -9.85 1.63 -0.70
N ILE A 24 -8.54 1.44 -0.80
CA ILE A 24 -7.73 1.92 -1.92
C ILE A 24 -8.16 1.25 -3.23
N SER A 25 -8.39 -0.07 -3.22
CA SER A 25 -8.87 -0.83 -4.37
C SER A 25 -10.20 -0.29 -4.88
N ARG A 26 -11.16 -0.02 -3.98
CA ARG A 26 -12.44 0.61 -4.34
C ARG A 26 -12.23 1.99 -4.96
N ALA A 27 -11.45 2.84 -4.32
CA ALA A 27 -11.22 4.21 -4.79
C ALA A 27 -10.58 4.26 -6.20
N LEU A 28 -9.64 3.36 -6.49
CA LEU A 28 -9.02 3.27 -7.82
C LEU A 28 -10.01 2.77 -8.88
N ALA A 29 -10.82 1.75 -8.57
CA ALA A 29 -11.84 1.22 -9.47
C ALA A 29 -12.94 2.25 -9.75
N GLU A 30 -13.42 2.99 -8.75
CA GLU A 30 -14.40 4.07 -8.88
C GLU A 30 -13.91 5.23 -9.76
N ARG A 31 -12.58 5.34 -9.93
CA ARG A 31 -11.94 6.32 -10.81
C ARG A 31 -11.67 5.76 -12.22
N GLY A 32 -12.11 4.55 -12.51
CA GLY A 32 -12.03 3.92 -13.82
C GLY A 32 -10.72 3.18 -14.13
N ALA A 33 -9.85 2.97 -13.14
CA ALA A 33 -8.66 2.15 -13.34
C ALA A 33 -9.02 0.66 -13.54
N ALA A 34 -8.34 -0.02 -14.45
CA ALA A 34 -8.27 -1.48 -14.43
C ALA A 34 -7.46 -1.89 -13.19
N LEU A 35 -7.95 -2.85 -12.40
CA LEU A 35 -7.45 -3.09 -11.05
C LEU A 35 -7.04 -4.54 -10.84
N ALA A 36 -5.80 -4.76 -10.37
CA ALA A 36 -5.34 -6.00 -9.81
C ALA A 36 -5.33 -5.94 -8.27
N ILE A 37 -6.10 -6.80 -7.62
CA ILE A 37 -6.17 -6.98 -6.18
C ILE A 37 -5.27 -8.15 -5.82
N ASN A 38 -4.06 -7.89 -5.31
CA ASN A 38 -3.20 -8.95 -4.83
C ASN A 38 -3.60 -9.36 -3.40
N TYR A 39 -3.55 -10.66 -3.16
CA TYR A 39 -3.70 -11.28 -1.84
C TYR A 39 -2.74 -12.46 -1.68
N ARG A 40 -2.53 -12.94 -0.43
CA ARG A 40 -1.75 -14.17 -0.16
C ARG A 40 -2.63 -15.34 0.26
N GLU A 41 -3.48 -15.15 1.26
CA GLU A 41 -4.26 -16.21 1.90
C GLU A 41 -5.78 -15.97 1.86
N ARG A 42 -6.21 -14.73 1.72
CA ARG A 42 -7.63 -14.32 1.82
C ARG A 42 -8.34 -14.39 0.48
N VAL A 43 -8.48 -15.62 -0.07
CA VAL A 43 -9.08 -15.84 -1.39
C VAL A 43 -10.55 -15.36 -1.45
N GLU A 44 -11.34 -15.64 -0.40
CA GLU A 44 -12.75 -15.23 -0.34
C GLU A 44 -12.91 -13.73 -0.29
N ASP A 45 -12.15 -13.04 0.60
CA ASP A 45 -12.20 -11.57 0.70
C ASP A 45 -11.84 -10.91 -0.64
N ALA A 46 -10.82 -11.42 -1.31
CA ALA A 46 -10.39 -10.90 -2.60
C ALA A 46 -11.41 -11.18 -3.72
N GLY A 47 -11.97 -12.39 -3.75
CA GLY A 47 -13.01 -12.80 -4.70
C GLY A 47 -14.28 -11.97 -4.55
N ASN A 48 -14.76 -11.79 -3.33
CA ASN A 48 -15.95 -11.01 -3.02
C ASN A 48 -15.78 -9.53 -3.40
N LEU A 49 -14.63 -8.93 -3.07
CA LEU A 49 -14.33 -7.56 -3.45
C LEU A 49 -14.26 -7.41 -4.97
N ALA A 50 -13.57 -8.32 -5.65
CA ALA A 50 -13.47 -8.28 -7.10
C ALA A 50 -14.84 -8.44 -7.78
N ALA A 51 -15.70 -9.34 -7.30
CA ALA A 51 -17.06 -9.52 -7.81
C ALA A 51 -17.89 -8.23 -7.63
N LEU A 52 -17.90 -7.68 -6.41
CA LEU A 52 -18.60 -6.42 -6.11
C LEU A 52 -18.19 -5.27 -7.04
N LEU A 53 -16.90 -5.16 -7.35
CA LEU A 53 -16.39 -4.10 -8.22
C LEU A 53 -16.72 -4.36 -9.69
N ARG A 54 -16.70 -5.62 -10.14
CA ARG A 54 -17.14 -5.98 -11.50
C ARG A 54 -18.62 -5.72 -11.71
N ASP A 55 -19.46 -6.00 -10.72
CA ASP A 55 -20.91 -5.70 -10.77
C ASP A 55 -21.18 -4.20 -10.93
N LYS A 56 -20.23 -3.35 -10.48
CA LYS A 56 -20.25 -1.90 -10.69
C LYS A 56 -19.61 -1.46 -12.03
N GLY A 57 -19.22 -2.41 -12.88
CA GLY A 57 -18.66 -2.14 -14.21
C GLY A 57 -17.13 -1.95 -14.23
N ALA A 58 -16.42 -2.19 -13.13
CA ALA A 58 -14.96 -2.07 -13.11
C ALA A 58 -14.27 -3.30 -13.71
N HIS A 59 -13.16 -3.10 -14.42
CA HIS A 59 -12.30 -4.18 -14.91
C HIS A 59 -11.34 -4.61 -13.81
N VAL A 60 -11.59 -5.75 -13.16
CA VAL A 60 -10.88 -6.17 -11.94
C VAL A 60 -10.47 -7.63 -11.99
N MET A 61 -9.24 -7.93 -11.62
CA MET A 61 -8.76 -9.28 -11.32
C MET A 61 -8.30 -9.39 -9.85
N ALA A 62 -8.53 -10.56 -9.24
CA ALA A 62 -7.91 -10.94 -7.97
C ALA A 62 -6.78 -11.94 -8.27
N ILE A 63 -5.59 -11.72 -7.69
CA ILE A 63 -4.41 -12.53 -7.96
C ILE A 63 -3.67 -12.91 -6.69
N ALA A 64 -3.44 -14.21 -6.50
CA ALA A 64 -2.69 -14.75 -5.38
C ALA A 64 -1.19 -14.64 -5.63
N ALA A 65 -0.45 -14.01 -4.71
CA ALA A 65 1.02 -14.02 -4.72
C ALA A 65 1.57 -13.64 -3.35
N ASP A 66 2.62 -14.32 -2.90
CA ASP A 66 3.44 -13.84 -1.76
C ASP A 66 4.45 -12.82 -2.27
N VAL A 67 4.18 -11.55 -2.02
CA VAL A 67 5.00 -10.42 -2.48
C VAL A 67 6.40 -10.36 -1.83
N SER A 68 6.68 -11.19 -0.84
CA SER A 68 8.02 -11.35 -0.26
C SER A 68 8.95 -12.24 -1.11
N GLN A 69 8.41 -12.91 -2.16
CA GLN A 69 9.11 -13.84 -3.02
C GLN A 69 9.26 -13.27 -4.44
N ARG A 70 10.50 -13.21 -4.95
CA ARG A 70 10.82 -12.64 -6.27
C ARG A 70 9.99 -13.27 -7.39
N ASP A 71 10.06 -14.59 -7.51
CA ASP A 71 9.41 -15.31 -8.61
C ASP A 71 7.87 -15.15 -8.57
N ALA A 72 7.28 -15.09 -7.37
CA ALA A 72 5.86 -14.86 -7.22
C ALA A 72 5.45 -13.45 -7.66
N VAL A 73 6.30 -12.44 -7.39
CA VAL A 73 6.07 -11.06 -7.84
C VAL A 73 6.20 -10.95 -9.35
N ASP A 74 7.23 -11.55 -9.94
CA ASP A 74 7.47 -11.48 -11.38
C ASP A 74 6.34 -12.18 -12.16
N ASN A 75 5.91 -13.36 -11.71
CA ASN A 75 4.76 -14.08 -12.29
C ASN A 75 3.45 -13.27 -12.14
N MET A 76 3.21 -12.65 -10.98
CA MET A 76 2.04 -11.81 -10.74
C MET A 76 2.01 -10.63 -11.71
N VAL A 77 3.14 -9.93 -11.87
CA VAL A 77 3.24 -8.75 -12.74
C VAL A 77 3.03 -9.11 -14.21
N GLU A 78 3.58 -10.22 -14.69
CA GLU A 78 3.35 -10.69 -16.07
C GLU A 78 1.88 -11.10 -16.29
N ALA A 79 1.24 -11.77 -15.34
CA ALA A 79 -0.18 -12.11 -15.43
C ALA A 79 -1.07 -10.85 -15.49
N ILE A 80 -0.78 -9.85 -14.66
CA ILE A 80 -1.51 -8.56 -14.68
C ILE A 80 -1.31 -7.86 -16.02
N LYS A 81 -0.08 -7.80 -16.50
CA LYS A 81 0.25 -7.17 -17.77
C LYS A 81 -0.47 -7.83 -18.95
N SER A 82 -0.61 -9.15 -18.95
CA SER A 82 -1.32 -9.91 -19.97
C SER A 82 -2.83 -9.65 -19.94
N GLU A 83 -3.45 -9.57 -18.76
CA GLU A 83 -4.90 -9.48 -18.59
C GLU A 83 -5.42 -8.02 -18.58
N LEU A 84 -4.73 -7.12 -17.86
CA LEU A 84 -5.18 -5.74 -17.64
C LEU A 84 -4.32 -4.71 -18.35
N GLY A 85 -3.20 -5.12 -18.93
CA GLY A 85 -2.21 -4.22 -19.51
C GLY A 85 -1.13 -3.80 -18.52
N PRO A 86 -0.12 -3.02 -19.01
CA PRO A 86 1.05 -2.63 -18.24
C PRO A 86 0.66 -1.75 -17.05
N ILE A 87 1.22 -2.07 -15.88
CA ILE A 87 0.91 -1.42 -14.59
C ILE A 87 1.41 0.03 -14.60
N ASP A 88 0.49 0.96 -14.40
CA ASP A 88 0.73 2.40 -14.31
C ASP A 88 0.79 2.88 -12.85
N ILE A 89 0.00 2.25 -11.96
CA ILE A 89 -0.14 2.64 -10.56
C ILE A 89 0.18 1.41 -9.70
N LEU A 90 1.11 1.58 -8.76
CA LEU A 90 1.43 0.57 -7.75
C LEU A 90 1.16 1.11 -6.36
N VAL A 91 0.34 0.40 -5.59
CA VAL A 91 0.17 0.67 -4.16
C VAL A 91 0.75 -0.49 -3.36
N ASN A 92 1.91 -0.26 -2.75
CA ASN A 92 2.55 -1.21 -1.84
C ASN A 92 1.89 -1.11 -0.46
N ASN A 93 0.85 -1.92 -0.25
CA ASN A 93 0.09 -1.94 0.99
C ASN A 93 0.26 -3.24 1.80
N ALA A 94 0.67 -4.33 1.17
CA ALA A 94 0.90 -5.60 1.88
C ALA A 94 1.84 -5.42 3.08
N GLY A 95 1.46 -6.00 4.22
CA GLY A 95 2.26 -5.93 5.42
C GLY A 95 1.69 -6.79 6.55
N ILE A 96 2.57 -7.11 7.48
CA ILE A 96 2.26 -7.86 8.71
C ILE A 96 2.70 -7.08 9.95
N ALA A 97 2.06 -7.38 11.07
CA ALA A 97 2.40 -6.88 12.39
C ALA A 97 2.51 -8.06 13.35
N ILE A 98 3.74 -8.41 13.71
CA ILE A 98 4.04 -9.48 14.67
C ILE A 98 4.31 -8.79 16.01
N THR A 99 3.37 -8.88 16.95
CA THR A 99 3.57 -8.28 18.28
C THR A 99 4.24 -9.31 19.19
N ARG A 100 5.35 -8.90 19.81
CA ARG A 100 6.10 -9.68 20.80
C ARG A 100 6.51 -8.79 21.97
N ARG A 101 6.77 -9.40 23.13
CA ARG A 101 7.56 -8.74 24.17
C ARG A 101 8.97 -8.58 23.65
N ILE A 102 9.70 -7.59 24.13
CA ILE A 102 11.05 -7.32 23.62
C ILE A 102 12.00 -8.52 23.79
N ASP A 103 11.88 -9.25 24.89
CA ASP A 103 12.71 -10.39 25.20
C ASP A 103 12.35 -11.66 24.40
N ASP A 104 11.12 -11.71 23.83
CA ASP A 104 10.60 -12.84 23.05
C ASP A 104 10.73 -12.60 21.54
N LEU A 105 11.24 -11.44 21.13
CA LEU A 105 11.39 -11.10 19.71
C LEU A 105 12.56 -11.88 19.10
N SER A 106 12.23 -12.79 18.18
CA SER A 106 13.20 -13.64 17.51
C SER A 106 13.76 -13.03 16.22
N GLU A 107 14.93 -13.52 15.79
CA GLU A 107 15.50 -13.23 14.47
C GLU A 107 14.52 -13.60 13.34
N ALA A 108 13.81 -14.73 13.47
CA ALA A 108 12.81 -15.15 12.51
C ALA A 108 11.63 -14.16 12.41
N ASP A 109 11.17 -13.58 13.53
CA ASP A 109 10.14 -12.52 13.52
C ASP A 109 10.66 -11.26 12.83
N PHE A 110 11.92 -10.89 13.07
CA PHE A 110 12.60 -9.78 12.41
C PHE A 110 12.66 -10.00 10.90
N ASP A 111 13.25 -11.10 10.46
CA ASP A 111 13.44 -11.43 9.05
C ASP A 111 12.11 -11.53 8.30
N ARG A 112 11.11 -12.16 8.91
CA ARG A 112 9.76 -12.25 8.35
C ARG A 112 9.14 -10.87 8.16
N THR A 113 9.28 -9.99 9.15
CA THR A 113 8.73 -8.63 9.09
C THR A 113 9.44 -7.81 8.02
N ILE A 114 10.77 -7.84 7.96
CA ILE A 114 11.54 -7.14 6.92
C ILE A 114 11.20 -7.69 5.53
N SER A 115 11.12 -8.99 5.38
CA SER A 115 10.81 -9.62 4.10
C SER A 115 9.45 -9.22 3.57
N VAL A 116 8.41 -9.26 4.43
CA VAL A 116 7.04 -8.95 3.99
C VAL A 116 6.79 -7.45 3.90
N ASN A 117 7.26 -6.62 4.83
CA ASN A 117 6.92 -5.22 4.87
C ASN A 117 7.84 -4.34 4.01
N LEU A 118 9.14 -4.66 3.93
CA LEU A 118 10.13 -3.79 3.30
C LEU A 118 10.66 -4.37 1.98
N LYS A 119 11.14 -5.63 1.99
CA LYS A 119 11.67 -6.26 0.79
C LYS A 119 10.61 -6.38 -0.30
N SER A 120 9.33 -6.65 0.05
CA SER A 120 8.22 -6.69 -0.90
C SER A 120 8.05 -5.37 -1.67
N VAL A 121 8.16 -4.24 -0.98
CA VAL A 121 8.10 -2.89 -1.59
C VAL A 121 9.18 -2.73 -2.65
N PHE A 122 10.40 -3.17 -2.34
CA PHE A 122 11.51 -3.19 -3.29
C PHE A 122 11.19 -4.12 -4.49
N LEU A 123 10.76 -5.35 -4.23
CA LEU A 123 10.48 -6.34 -5.28
C LEU A 123 9.39 -5.88 -6.25
N CYS A 124 8.24 -5.44 -5.72
CA CYS A 124 7.13 -4.97 -6.53
C CYS A 124 7.49 -3.69 -7.31
N THR A 125 8.20 -2.75 -6.67
CA THR A 125 8.66 -1.53 -7.34
C THR A 125 9.57 -1.88 -8.52
N GLN A 126 10.59 -2.73 -8.32
CA GLN A 126 11.50 -3.13 -9.40
C GLN A 126 10.78 -3.82 -10.56
N ALA A 127 9.78 -4.66 -10.27
CA ALA A 127 9.05 -5.41 -11.29
C ALA A 127 8.20 -4.50 -12.20
N VAL A 128 7.64 -3.39 -11.67
CA VAL A 128 6.79 -2.48 -12.47
C VAL A 128 7.58 -1.37 -13.18
N LEU A 129 8.77 -1.02 -12.72
CA LEU A 129 9.56 0.10 -13.27
C LEU A 129 9.80 0.03 -14.77
N PRO A 130 10.13 -1.13 -15.40
CA PRO A 130 10.34 -1.18 -16.85
C PRO A 130 9.13 -0.69 -17.65
N MET A 131 7.92 -1.06 -17.24
CA MET A 131 6.67 -0.65 -17.88
C MET A 131 6.41 0.86 -17.72
N MET A 132 6.60 1.38 -16.51
CA MET A 132 6.43 2.80 -16.20
C MET A 132 7.44 3.67 -16.98
N ARG A 133 8.68 3.22 -17.11
CA ARG A 133 9.73 3.88 -17.89
C ARG A 133 9.39 3.98 -19.37
N THR A 134 8.90 2.88 -19.97
CA THR A 134 8.46 2.86 -21.36
C THR A 134 7.36 3.90 -21.62
N LYS A 135 6.42 4.05 -20.68
CA LYS A 135 5.32 5.01 -20.77
C LYS A 135 5.73 6.44 -20.34
N LYS A 136 6.92 6.64 -19.74
CA LYS A 136 7.33 7.88 -19.08
C LYS A 136 6.26 8.40 -18.11
N TRP A 137 5.58 7.48 -17.46
CA TRP A 137 4.51 7.77 -16.51
C TRP A 137 4.37 6.63 -15.48
N GLY A 138 4.33 6.97 -14.23
CA GLY A 138 4.10 6.01 -13.15
C GLY A 138 3.72 6.71 -11.84
N ARG A 139 2.91 6.03 -11.03
CA ARG A 139 2.54 6.47 -9.68
C ARG A 139 2.74 5.32 -8.71
N ILE A 140 3.64 5.51 -7.76
CA ILE A 140 3.92 4.50 -6.72
C ILE A 140 3.60 5.12 -5.37
N VAL A 141 2.72 4.46 -4.60
CA VAL A 141 2.38 4.88 -3.24
C VAL A 141 2.65 3.74 -2.27
N ASN A 142 3.48 4.00 -1.28
CA ASN A 142 3.85 3.04 -0.25
C ASN A 142 3.05 3.30 1.03
N ILE A 143 2.50 2.26 1.64
CA ILE A 143 1.84 2.37 2.94
C ILE A 143 2.86 2.10 4.05
N SER A 144 3.37 3.19 4.64
CA SER A 144 4.23 3.20 5.81
C SER A 144 3.38 3.06 7.09
N SER A 145 3.76 3.74 8.16
CA SER A 145 3.04 3.79 9.43
C SER A 145 3.56 4.97 10.26
N GLY A 146 2.74 5.50 11.17
CA GLY A 146 3.21 6.38 12.23
C GLY A 146 4.36 5.78 13.06
N ALA A 147 4.45 4.46 13.12
CA ALA A 147 5.55 3.73 13.76
C ALA A 147 6.91 3.91 13.07
N ALA A 148 6.96 4.42 11.84
CA ALA A 148 8.24 4.73 11.16
C ALA A 148 9.02 5.84 11.86
N ARG A 149 8.33 6.74 12.56
CA ARG A 149 8.89 7.92 13.23
C ARG A 149 8.66 7.96 14.74
N GLY A 150 7.70 7.16 15.22
CA GLY A 150 7.40 6.99 16.64
C GLY A 150 7.75 5.59 17.13
N ALA A 151 7.64 5.35 18.43
CA ALA A 151 7.94 4.05 19.01
C ALA A 151 6.95 2.96 18.57
N GLY A 152 5.66 3.31 18.41
CA GLY A 152 4.63 2.31 18.11
C GLY A 152 4.43 1.29 19.26
N SER A 153 3.54 0.32 19.06
CA SER A 153 3.26 -0.73 20.05
C SER A 153 3.59 -2.14 19.56
N ILE A 154 3.98 -2.29 18.29
CA ILE A 154 4.21 -3.60 17.68
C ILE A 154 5.60 -4.12 18.01
N GLY A 155 6.64 -3.29 17.78
CA GLY A 155 8.00 -3.64 18.12
C GLY A 155 9.04 -3.03 17.16
N PRO A 156 10.35 -3.08 17.53
CA PRO A 156 11.42 -2.40 16.79
C PRO A 156 11.62 -2.93 15.37
N HIS A 157 11.38 -4.21 15.11
CA HIS A 157 11.42 -4.81 13.77
C HIS A 157 10.34 -4.20 12.82
N TYR A 158 9.15 -3.94 13.35
CA TYR A 158 8.09 -3.27 12.60
C TYR A 158 8.47 -1.82 12.32
N ASN A 159 8.96 -1.09 13.34
CA ASN A 159 9.43 0.28 13.19
C ASN A 159 10.53 0.37 12.12
N ALA A 160 11.54 -0.52 12.18
CA ALA A 160 12.61 -0.58 11.21
C ALA A 160 12.07 -0.81 9.79
N SER A 161 11.12 -1.75 9.62
CA SER A 161 10.51 -2.03 8.32
C SER A 161 9.78 -0.81 7.74
N LYS A 162 9.02 -0.09 8.57
CA LYS A 162 8.24 1.08 8.14
C LYS A 162 9.11 2.32 7.90
N ALA A 163 10.14 2.53 8.71
CA ALA A 163 11.16 3.56 8.48
C ALA A 163 11.94 3.29 7.18
N GLY A 164 12.28 2.03 6.92
CA GLY A 164 12.93 1.60 5.69
C GLY A 164 12.09 1.90 4.43
N ILE A 165 10.76 1.76 4.51
CA ILE A 165 9.84 2.15 3.41
C ILE A 165 9.98 3.64 3.07
N GLU A 166 10.04 4.52 4.08
CA GLU A 166 10.23 5.95 3.85
C GLU A 166 11.61 6.26 3.25
N GLY A 167 12.64 5.51 3.66
CA GLY A 167 13.98 5.58 3.04
C GLY A 167 13.95 5.16 1.58
N LEU A 168 13.32 4.03 1.23
CA LEU A 168 13.12 3.59 -0.15
C LEU A 168 12.33 4.63 -0.96
N THR A 169 11.27 5.20 -0.37
CA THR A 169 10.44 6.22 -1.00
C THR A 169 11.30 7.40 -1.48
N ARG A 170 12.10 7.99 -0.61
CA ARG A 170 13.00 9.09 -0.97
C ARG A 170 14.06 8.67 -2.00
N GLY A 171 14.66 7.50 -1.80
CA GLY A 171 15.72 6.99 -2.65
C GLY A 171 15.29 6.75 -4.10
N TYR A 172 14.10 6.17 -4.31
CA TYR A 172 13.52 5.98 -5.64
C TYR A 172 13.02 7.30 -6.24
N ALA A 173 12.30 8.13 -5.47
CA ALA A 173 11.76 9.38 -5.95
C ALA A 173 12.84 10.27 -6.56
N ALA A 174 13.97 10.45 -5.86
CA ALA A 174 15.09 11.26 -6.34
C ALA A 174 15.68 10.78 -7.69
N ARG A 175 15.59 9.47 -7.97
CA ARG A 175 16.15 8.86 -9.19
C ARG A 175 15.16 8.77 -10.34
N LEU A 176 13.85 8.74 -10.04
CA LEU A 176 12.80 8.48 -11.04
C LEU A 176 12.05 9.74 -11.49
N VAL A 177 12.21 10.87 -10.79
CA VAL A 177 11.46 12.10 -11.07
C VAL A 177 11.59 12.58 -12.51
N LYS A 178 12.77 12.47 -13.11
CA LYS A 178 13.02 12.88 -14.51
C LYS A 178 12.41 11.89 -15.54
N GLU A 179 11.96 10.72 -15.07
CA GLU A 179 11.36 9.69 -15.91
C GLU A 179 9.80 9.79 -15.90
N GLY A 180 9.24 10.84 -15.29
CA GLY A 180 7.78 11.03 -15.17
C GLY A 180 7.11 10.11 -14.11
N ILE A 181 7.91 9.50 -13.25
CA ILE A 181 7.44 8.57 -12.22
C ILE A 181 7.54 9.25 -10.85
N THR A 182 6.41 9.33 -10.14
CA THR A 182 6.40 9.81 -8.75
C THR A 182 6.31 8.64 -7.77
N LEU A 183 6.98 8.78 -6.63
CA LEU A 183 6.97 7.78 -5.57
C LEU A 183 6.83 8.48 -4.22
N ASN A 184 5.74 8.18 -3.51
CA ASN A 184 5.40 8.78 -2.22
C ASN A 184 4.98 7.71 -1.21
N ALA A 185 4.84 8.12 0.05
CA ALA A 185 4.31 7.27 1.11
C ALA A 185 3.13 7.94 1.83
N VAL A 186 2.23 7.12 2.35
CA VAL A 186 1.25 7.48 3.37
C VAL A 186 1.62 6.74 4.64
N ALA A 187 1.65 7.44 5.78
CA ALA A 187 2.01 6.90 7.09
C ALA A 187 0.79 6.99 8.05
N PRO A 188 -0.15 6.04 7.98
CA PRO A 188 -1.28 6.01 8.89
C PRO A 188 -0.83 5.63 10.31
N SER A 189 -1.49 6.19 11.32
CA SER A 189 -1.37 5.74 12.72
C SER A 189 -2.47 4.72 13.03
N LEU A 190 -3.39 5.07 13.91
CA LEU A 190 -4.46 4.18 14.37
C LEU A 190 -5.67 4.28 13.42
N ILE A 191 -5.83 3.29 12.55
CA ILE A 191 -6.91 3.21 11.55
C ILE A 191 -7.83 2.05 11.91
N GLU A 192 -9.14 2.30 11.89
CA GLU A 192 -10.16 1.28 12.13
C GLU A 192 -10.09 0.17 11.07
N THR A 193 -9.55 -0.96 11.46
CA THR A 193 -9.38 -2.16 10.64
C THR A 193 -9.50 -3.39 11.54
N ASP A 194 -9.52 -4.59 10.96
CA ASP A 194 -9.52 -5.83 11.73
C ASP A 194 -8.36 -5.93 12.73
N MET A 195 -7.23 -5.30 12.43
CA MET A 195 -6.06 -5.24 13.31
C MET A 195 -6.34 -4.48 14.61
N MET A 196 -7.32 -3.57 14.60
CA MET A 196 -7.68 -2.73 15.76
C MET A 196 -8.90 -3.25 16.54
N LYS A 197 -9.49 -4.38 16.13
CA LYS A 197 -10.62 -4.99 16.86
C LYS A 197 -10.21 -5.28 18.30
N GLY A 198 -11.04 -4.84 19.27
CA GLY A 198 -10.79 -5.01 20.69
C GLY A 198 -9.82 -4.00 21.32
N GLN A 199 -9.31 -3.02 20.57
CA GLN A 199 -8.37 -2.02 21.08
C GLN A 199 -8.98 -0.62 21.26
N GLN A 200 -10.26 -0.56 21.65
CA GLN A 200 -11.00 0.71 21.81
C GLN A 200 -10.35 1.70 22.80
N THR A 201 -9.64 1.21 23.81
CA THR A 201 -8.90 2.03 24.77
C THR A 201 -7.79 2.89 24.15
N LEU A 202 -7.39 2.58 22.91
CA LEU A 202 -6.39 3.39 22.20
C LEU A 202 -6.98 4.70 21.63
N VAL A 203 -8.31 4.85 21.57
CA VAL A 203 -8.97 6.08 21.10
C VAL A 203 -8.58 7.26 21.96
N ASP A 204 -8.46 7.08 23.27
CA ASP A 204 -8.09 8.16 24.22
C ASP A 204 -6.69 8.73 23.97
N ARG A 205 -5.85 8.02 23.20
CA ARG A 205 -4.52 8.48 22.80
C ARG A 205 -4.54 9.36 21.54
N ILE A 206 -5.69 9.46 20.87
CA ILE A 206 -5.84 10.19 19.61
C ILE A 206 -6.47 11.55 19.94
N PRO A 207 -5.78 12.69 19.76
CA PRO A 207 -6.36 14.00 20.05
C PRO A 207 -7.67 14.29 19.31
N LEU A 208 -7.85 13.72 18.08
CA LEU A 208 -9.10 13.83 17.33
C LEU A 208 -10.26 13.02 17.92
N GLY A 209 -10.03 12.19 18.96
CA GLY A 209 -11.03 11.41 19.70
C GLY A 209 -11.65 10.25 18.94
N ARG A 210 -11.06 9.82 17.83
CA ARG A 210 -11.50 8.64 17.05
C ARG A 210 -10.38 8.00 16.25
N PHE A 211 -10.54 6.77 15.88
CA PHE A 211 -9.70 6.16 14.83
C PHE A 211 -9.90 6.87 13.49
N GLY A 212 -8.84 6.90 12.67
CA GLY A 212 -8.98 7.19 11.25
C GLY A 212 -9.68 6.03 10.54
N THR A 213 -10.27 6.30 9.38
CA THR A 213 -10.92 5.28 8.57
C THR A 213 -10.02 4.83 7.41
N ALA A 214 -10.26 3.62 6.89
CA ALA A 214 -9.57 3.15 5.69
C ALA A 214 -9.84 4.04 4.47
N ASP A 215 -11.04 4.63 4.38
CA ASP A 215 -11.40 5.56 3.30
C ASP A 215 -10.66 6.90 3.40
N GLU A 216 -10.35 7.38 4.60
CA GLU A 216 -9.49 8.58 4.78
C GLU A 216 -8.07 8.30 4.27
N VAL A 217 -7.54 7.08 4.50
CA VAL A 217 -6.24 6.68 3.95
C VAL A 217 -6.30 6.57 2.42
N ALA A 218 -7.38 5.99 1.86
CA ALA A 218 -7.57 5.91 0.42
C ALA A 218 -7.62 7.29 -0.23
N LYS A 219 -8.27 8.29 0.40
CA LYS A 219 -8.27 9.68 -0.09
C LYS A 219 -6.86 10.28 -0.16
N ALA A 220 -6.00 10.02 0.83
CA ALA A 220 -4.61 10.48 0.81
C ALA A 220 -3.81 9.79 -0.31
N VAL A 221 -4.03 8.50 -0.54
CA VAL A 221 -3.42 7.77 -1.67
C VAL A 221 -3.87 8.37 -3.00
N MET A 222 -5.17 8.63 -3.18
CA MET A 222 -5.69 9.23 -4.41
C MET A 222 -5.14 10.63 -4.66
N MET A 223 -4.99 11.45 -3.62
CA MET A 223 -4.32 12.76 -3.73
C MET A 223 -2.89 12.63 -4.28
N LEU A 224 -2.13 11.64 -3.83
CA LEU A 224 -0.76 11.40 -4.31
C LEU A 224 -0.72 10.85 -5.74
N VAL A 225 -1.70 10.04 -6.13
CA VAL A 225 -1.85 9.55 -7.51
C VAL A 225 -2.17 10.69 -8.48
N ASP A 226 -3.03 11.61 -8.06
CA ASP A 226 -3.50 12.73 -8.89
C ASP A 226 -2.50 13.88 -9.02
N ASN A 227 -1.58 14.03 -8.06
CA ASN A 227 -0.68 15.19 -8.02
C ASN A 227 0.72 14.85 -8.57
N PRO A 228 1.03 15.23 -9.82
CA PRO A 228 2.33 14.93 -10.44
C PRO A 228 3.50 15.75 -9.86
N TYR A 229 3.21 16.78 -9.06
CA TYR A 229 4.24 17.62 -8.43
C TYR A 229 4.73 17.08 -7.08
N MET A 230 4.01 16.08 -6.53
CA MET A 230 4.39 15.44 -5.27
C MET A 230 5.22 14.19 -5.53
N THR A 231 6.48 14.19 -5.09
CA THR A 231 7.35 13.01 -5.11
C THR A 231 8.31 13.02 -3.93
N GLY A 232 8.67 11.85 -3.40
CA GLY A 232 9.56 11.69 -2.25
C GLY A 232 8.94 12.07 -0.90
N GLN A 233 7.63 12.34 -0.86
CA GLN A 233 6.94 12.81 0.35
C GLN A 233 6.35 11.64 1.13
N THR A 234 6.25 11.84 2.46
CA THR A 234 5.46 10.98 3.34
C THR A 234 4.37 11.81 4.00
N ILE A 235 3.12 11.43 3.75
CA ILE A 235 1.94 12.08 4.34
C ILE A 235 1.57 11.36 5.64
N ALA A 236 1.79 12.00 6.77
CA ALA A 236 1.37 11.48 8.07
C ALA A 236 -0.13 11.65 8.29
N MET A 237 -0.78 10.60 8.78
CA MET A 237 -2.20 10.58 9.11
C MET A 237 -2.37 10.07 10.54
N SER A 238 -2.37 10.99 11.52
CA SER A 238 -2.22 10.62 12.93
C SER A 238 -3.37 11.05 13.84
N GLY A 239 -4.34 11.82 13.35
CA GLY A 239 -5.38 12.39 14.21
C GLY A 239 -4.83 13.31 15.30
N GLY A 240 -3.65 13.93 15.08
CA GLY A 240 -2.99 14.80 16.02
C GLY A 240 -1.98 14.11 16.97
N MET A 241 -1.73 12.81 16.81
CA MET A 241 -0.74 12.08 17.65
C MET A 241 0.71 12.48 17.35
N SER A 242 0.99 13.04 16.17
CA SER A 242 2.31 13.51 15.78
C SER A 242 2.21 14.69 14.82
N PHE A 243 3.18 15.60 14.91
CA PHE A 243 3.34 16.77 14.03
C PHE A 243 4.75 16.67 13.43
N ASN A 244 4.87 16.43 12.12
CA ASN A 244 6.14 16.26 11.40
C ASN A 244 6.24 17.29 10.26
#